data_182a736aca4d2d2d5629731664810630
#
_entry.id   182a736aca4d2d2d5629731664810630
#
_cell.length_a   1.000
_cell.length_b   1.000
_cell.length_c   1.000
_cell.angle_alpha   90.00
_cell.angle_beta   90.00
_cell.angle_gamma   90.00
#
_symmetry.space_group_name_H-M   'P 1'
#
loop_
_entity.id
_entity.type
_entity.pdbx_description
1 polymer ?
#
loop_
_entity_poly.entity_id
_entity_poly.type
_entity_poly.pdbx_seq_one_letter_code
_entity_poly.pdbx_strand_id
1 'polypeptide(L)'
;DADLLLSAQVLARPILQLDGPVISWRPGDVSPDFGQIANFCQSRIRRIPVRATGVFIATERTARLFGGRCRGELTHPAQATHDLGVAAIWIQLSQSCPKTAIAWLGEEMLAHTRVGQKCPDAFIVDDTGSVSSVIEFGGDYDRNRIQEFHDDCERRNLPYQLW
;
A
#
# COMPACT_ATOMS: atom_id res chain seq x y z
N ASP A 1 5.44 -8.20 26.34
CA ASP A 1 5.13 -6.82 25.90
C ASP A 1 3.75 -6.76 25.25
N ALA A 2 2.70 -7.11 26.06
CA ALA A 2 1.29 -7.15 25.60
C ALA A 2 0.75 -5.77 25.15
N ASP A 3 1.46 -4.69 25.46
CA ASP A 3 1.01 -3.31 25.18
C ASP A 3 1.45 -2.76 23.81
N LEU A 4 2.17 -3.52 23.00
CA LEU A 4 2.67 -3.05 21.71
C LEU A 4 1.77 -3.43 20.54
N LEU A 5 1.10 -4.57 20.61
CA LEU A 5 0.22 -5.06 19.56
C LEU A 5 -1.15 -5.44 20.17
N LEU A 6 -2.20 -5.04 19.48
CA LEU A 6 -3.56 -5.44 19.78
C LEU A 6 -3.93 -6.60 18.84
N SER A 7 -4.34 -7.73 19.41
CA SER A 7 -4.91 -8.83 18.64
C SER A 7 -6.38 -8.55 18.35
N ALA A 8 -6.77 -8.66 17.09
CA ALA A 8 -8.15 -8.47 16.65
C ALA A 8 -8.56 -9.53 15.63
N GLN A 9 -9.88 -9.73 15.50
CA GLN A 9 -10.48 -10.53 14.43
C GLN A 9 -11.21 -9.58 13.48
N VAL A 10 -10.87 -9.64 12.20
CA VAL A 10 -11.49 -8.81 11.16
C VAL A 10 -12.01 -9.69 10.03
N LEU A 11 -13.08 -9.24 9.38
CA LEU A 11 -13.52 -9.85 8.11
C LEU A 11 -12.67 -9.25 6.99
N ALA A 12 -11.80 -10.04 6.40
CA ALA A 12 -10.91 -9.59 5.34
C ALA A 12 -10.56 -10.72 4.38
N ARG A 13 -9.98 -10.39 3.25
CA ARG A 13 -9.26 -11.31 2.38
C ARG A 13 -7.81 -11.38 2.88
N PRO A 14 -7.37 -12.49 3.47
CA PRO A 14 -6.01 -12.58 4.01
C PRO A 14 -5.00 -12.61 2.86
N ILE A 15 -4.28 -11.52 2.68
CA ILE A 15 -3.20 -11.42 1.71
C ILE A 15 -1.91 -11.72 2.46
N LEU A 16 -1.38 -12.93 2.23
CA LEU A 16 -0.19 -13.42 2.93
C LEU A 16 1.07 -13.31 2.10
N GLN A 17 0.94 -13.34 0.79
CA GLN A 17 2.07 -13.29 -0.14
C GLN A 17 1.64 -12.63 -1.45
N LEU A 18 2.55 -11.89 -2.04
CA LEU A 18 2.42 -11.27 -3.36
C LEU A 18 3.57 -11.76 -4.25
N ASP A 19 3.28 -11.99 -5.53
CA ASP A 19 4.30 -12.47 -6.49
C ASP A 19 5.19 -11.32 -7.02
N GLY A 20 4.93 -10.09 -6.60
CA GLY A 20 5.59 -8.87 -7.05
C GLY A 20 4.61 -7.83 -7.55
N PRO A 21 5.10 -6.68 -8.04
CA PRO A 21 4.23 -5.66 -8.62
C PRO A 21 3.56 -6.16 -9.90
N VAL A 22 2.30 -5.79 -10.07
CA VAL A 22 1.53 -6.03 -11.31
C VAL A 22 2.14 -5.23 -12.46
N ILE A 23 2.60 -4.02 -12.15
CA ILE A 23 3.34 -3.17 -13.07
C ILE A 23 4.35 -2.31 -12.31
N SER A 24 5.51 -2.11 -12.95
CA SER A 24 6.48 -1.06 -12.62
C SER A 24 6.56 -0.13 -13.81
N TRP A 25 6.24 1.13 -13.62
CA TRP A 25 6.23 2.15 -14.65
C TRP A 25 7.19 3.28 -14.31
N ARG A 26 7.80 3.89 -15.33
CA ARG A 26 8.67 5.04 -15.19
C ARG A 26 8.26 6.13 -16.16
N PRO A 27 8.50 7.39 -15.83
CA PRO A 27 8.30 8.51 -16.76
C PRO A 27 9.01 8.26 -18.09
N GLY A 28 8.24 8.37 -19.18
CA GLY A 28 8.70 8.08 -20.53
C GLY A 28 8.41 6.66 -21.03
N ASP A 29 7.98 5.73 -20.16
CA ASP A 29 7.48 4.43 -20.59
C ASP A 29 6.14 4.60 -21.31
N VAL A 30 5.78 3.60 -22.12
CA VAL A 30 4.45 3.56 -22.78
C VAL A 30 3.35 3.51 -21.70
N SER A 31 2.28 4.26 -21.96
CA SER A 31 1.09 4.24 -21.08
C SER A 31 0.51 2.81 -21.02
N PRO A 32 0.25 2.28 -19.82
CA PRO A 32 -0.20 0.91 -19.66
C PRO A 32 -1.66 0.70 -20.07
N ASP A 33 -2.04 -0.54 -20.34
CA ASP A 33 -3.45 -0.92 -20.49
C ASP A 33 -4.14 -1.01 -19.12
N PHE A 34 -4.77 0.07 -18.72
CA PHE A 34 -5.45 0.20 -17.41
C PHE A 34 -6.58 -0.82 -17.25
N GLY A 35 -7.25 -1.21 -18.34
CA GLY A 35 -8.31 -2.22 -18.30
C GLY A 35 -7.75 -3.62 -17.98
N GLN A 36 -6.67 -3.98 -18.63
CA GLN A 36 -5.99 -5.26 -18.37
C GLN A 36 -5.44 -5.32 -16.94
N ILE A 37 -4.83 -4.24 -16.47
CA ILE A 37 -4.30 -4.16 -15.10
C ILE A 37 -5.44 -4.28 -14.08
N ALA A 38 -6.55 -3.54 -14.25
CA ALA A 38 -7.70 -3.61 -13.37
C ALA A 38 -8.27 -5.03 -13.29
N ASN A 39 -8.47 -5.68 -14.43
CA ASN A 39 -8.95 -7.05 -14.49
C ASN A 39 -8.01 -8.02 -13.76
N PHE A 40 -6.71 -7.84 -13.90
CA PHE A 40 -5.71 -8.66 -13.20
C PHE A 40 -5.77 -8.47 -11.69
N CYS A 41 -5.73 -7.21 -11.19
CA CYS A 41 -5.82 -6.88 -9.77
C CYS A 41 -7.09 -7.46 -9.16
N GLN A 42 -8.25 -7.18 -9.74
CA GLN A 42 -9.54 -7.66 -9.26
C GLN A 42 -9.63 -9.18 -9.26
N SER A 43 -9.17 -9.86 -10.32
CA SER A 43 -9.22 -11.31 -10.41
C SER A 43 -8.36 -11.96 -9.33
N ARG A 44 -7.18 -11.40 -9.04
CA ARG A 44 -6.28 -11.87 -7.99
C ARG A 44 -6.94 -11.79 -6.62
N ILE A 45 -7.52 -10.62 -6.30
CA ILE A 45 -8.15 -10.38 -5.00
C ILE A 45 -9.44 -11.19 -4.82
N ARG A 46 -10.27 -11.29 -5.86
CA ARG A 46 -11.56 -12.01 -5.77
C ARG A 46 -11.40 -13.52 -5.60
N ARG A 47 -10.26 -14.09 -5.97
CA ARG A 47 -9.93 -15.50 -5.71
C ARG A 47 -9.74 -15.81 -4.23
N ILE A 48 -9.41 -14.83 -3.41
CA ILE A 48 -9.20 -14.99 -1.97
C ILE A 48 -10.55 -14.80 -1.27
N PRO A 49 -11.08 -15.81 -0.59
CA PRO A 49 -12.38 -15.68 0.09
C PRO A 49 -12.28 -14.71 1.28
N VAL A 50 -13.33 -13.93 1.51
CA VAL A 50 -13.49 -13.16 2.73
C VAL A 50 -13.72 -14.12 3.89
N ARG A 51 -12.95 -13.98 4.96
CA ARG A 51 -13.07 -14.81 6.16
C ARG A 51 -12.65 -14.05 7.41
N ALA A 52 -13.05 -14.55 8.57
CA ALA A 52 -12.54 -14.08 9.84
C ALA A 52 -11.03 -14.33 9.88
N THR A 53 -10.26 -13.25 10.00
CA THR A 53 -8.79 -13.23 9.93
C THR A 53 -8.26 -12.63 11.20
N GLY A 54 -7.40 -13.37 11.92
CA GLY A 54 -6.66 -12.86 13.06
C GLY A 54 -5.57 -11.90 12.58
N VAL A 55 -5.53 -10.70 13.17
CA VAL A 55 -4.55 -9.67 12.84
C VAL A 55 -3.93 -9.10 14.11
N PHE A 56 -2.72 -8.57 13.97
CA PHE A 56 -2.10 -7.74 14.99
C PHE A 56 -2.10 -6.30 14.51
N ILE A 57 -2.64 -5.41 15.35
CA ILE A 57 -2.73 -3.98 15.08
C ILE A 57 -1.73 -3.27 15.99
N ALA A 58 -0.90 -2.40 15.44
CA ALA A 58 0.00 -1.56 16.21
C ALA A 58 -0.80 -0.64 17.13
N THR A 59 -0.44 -0.61 18.41
CA THR A 59 -1.03 0.34 19.34
C THR A 59 -0.46 1.74 19.12
N GLU A 60 -1.10 2.78 19.68
CA GLU A 60 -0.58 4.15 19.64
C GLU A 60 0.83 4.25 20.23
N ARG A 61 1.13 3.45 21.26
CA ARG A 61 2.46 3.35 21.85
C ARG A 61 3.47 2.82 20.85
N THR A 62 3.12 1.76 20.11
CA THR A 62 3.98 1.20 19.06
C THR A 62 4.22 2.22 17.96
N ALA A 63 3.16 2.87 17.48
CA ALA A 63 3.28 3.90 16.46
C ALA A 63 4.26 5.00 16.89
N ARG A 64 4.13 5.50 18.13
CA ARG A 64 5.06 6.51 18.67
C ARG A 64 6.50 6.03 18.78
N LEU A 65 6.73 4.78 19.21
CA LEU A 65 8.08 4.23 19.36
C LEU A 65 8.81 4.07 18.02
N PHE A 66 8.06 3.77 16.94
CA PHE A 66 8.62 3.55 15.60
C PHE A 66 8.39 4.71 14.64
N GLY A 67 7.97 5.87 15.14
CA GLY A 67 7.80 7.08 14.33
C GLY A 67 6.56 7.10 13.44
N GLY A 68 5.66 6.13 13.60
CA GLY A 68 4.40 6.07 12.86
C GLY A 68 3.25 6.80 13.56
N ARG A 69 2.09 6.78 12.91
CA ARG A 69 0.82 7.23 13.48
C ARG A 69 -0.17 6.06 13.49
N CYS A 70 -0.85 5.85 14.60
CA CYS A 70 -1.92 4.86 14.70
C CYS A 70 -3.23 5.50 14.19
N ARG A 71 -3.94 4.80 13.31
CA ARG A 71 -5.28 5.22 12.85
C ARG A 71 -6.42 4.74 13.76
N GLY A 72 -6.10 3.93 14.78
CA GLY A 72 -7.09 3.35 15.67
C GLY A 72 -7.72 2.08 15.09
N GLU A 73 -9.05 1.95 15.19
CA GLU A 73 -9.76 0.72 14.85
C GLU A 73 -9.90 0.50 13.35
N LEU A 74 -9.82 -0.76 12.92
CA LEU A 74 -10.19 -1.18 11.56
C LEU A 74 -11.72 -1.15 11.43
N THR A 75 -12.27 -0.07 10.91
CA THR A 75 -13.72 0.18 10.90
C THR A 75 -14.43 -0.47 9.71
N HIS A 76 -13.70 -0.91 8.67
CA HIS A 76 -14.32 -1.40 7.44
C HIS A 76 -13.61 -2.66 6.88
N PRO A 77 -14.36 -3.74 6.48
CA PRO A 77 -13.75 -4.97 5.94
C PRO A 77 -12.91 -4.74 4.66
N ALA A 78 -13.34 -3.80 3.81
CA ALA A 78 -12.58 -3.45 2.61
C ALA A 78 -11.23 -2.79 2.97
N GLN A 79 -11.22 -1.94 4.00
CA GLN A 79 -10.02 -1.31 4.53
C GLN A 79 -9.08 -2.37 5.11
N ALA A 80 -9.59 -3.32 5.90
CA ALA A 80 -8.77 -4.40 6.46
C ALA A 80 -8.05 -5.23 5.36
N THR A 81 -8.74 -5.53 4.25
CA THR A 81 -8.12 -6.21 3.10
C THR A 81 -7.02 -5.38 2.47
N HIS A 82 -7.26 -4.08 2.31
CA HIS A 82 -6.29 -3.13 1.76
C HIS A 82 -5.04 -3.05 2.66
N ASP A 83 -5.23 -2.83 3.95
CA ASP A 83 -4.13 -2.69 4.92
C ASP A 83 -3.27 -3.97 5.01
N LEU A 84 -3.91 -5.14 4.91
CA LEU A 84 -3.18 -6.41 4.80
C LEU A 84 -2.37 -6.51 3.51
N GLY A 85 -2.89 -5.99 2.39
CA GLY A 85 -2.17 -5.91 1.12
C GLY A 85 -0.94 -5.01 1.22
N VAL A 86 -1.10 -3.82 1.75
CA VAL A 86 0.00 -2.86 1.97
C VAL A 86 1.05 -3.44 2.92
N ALA A 87 0.63 -4.08 4.02
CA ALA A 87 1.54 -4.76 4.94
C ALA A 87 2.31 -5.91 4.26
N ALA A 88 1.65 -6.70 3.39
CA ALA A 88 2.30 -7.77 2.65
C ALA A 88 3.36 -7.23 1.67
N ILE A 89 3.11 -6.09 1.02
CA ILE A 89 4.11 -5.41 0.16
C ILE A 89 5.33 -5.04 1.00
N TRP A 90 5.13 -4.37 2.13
CA TRP A 90 6.23 -3.94 2.99
C TRP A 90 7.05 -5.13 3.52
N ILE A 91 6.39 -6.22 3.94
CA ILE A 91 7.07 -7.44 4.39
C ILE A 91 7.90 -8.04 3.26
N GLN A 92 7.35 -8.14 2.06
CA GLN A 92 8.07 -8.67 0.90
C GLN A 92 9.28 -7.80 0.54
N LEU A 93 9.14 -6.48 0.52
CA LEU A 93 10.24 -5.57 0.28
C LEU A 93 11.30 -5.66 1.38
N SER A 94 10.90 -5.84 2.63
CA SER A 94 11.83 -6.01 3.76
C SER A 94 12.71 -7.26 3.60
N GLN A 95 12.18 -8.30 2.96
CA GLN A 95 12.91 -9.55 2.70
C GLN A 95 13.76 -9.49 1.43
N SER A 96 13.22 -8.90 0.34
CA SER A 96 13.85 -8.91 -0.99
C SER A 96 14.71 -7.67 -1.28
N CYS A 97 14.31 -6.51 -0.78
CA CYS A 97 14.94 -5.21 -1.02
C CYS A 97 14.96 -4.36 0.26
N PRO A 98 15.74 -4.73 1.30
CA PRO A 98 15.70 -4.05 2.61
C PRO A 98 15.92 -2.55 2.55
N LYS A 99 16.74 -2.07 1.61
CA LYS A 99 16.97 -0.63 1.41
C LYS A 99 15.69 0.11 1.02
N THR A 100 14.86 -0.49 0.16
CA THR A 100 13.57 0.07 -0.23
C THR A 100 12.59 0.08 0.94
N ALA A 101 12.58 -0.98 1.75
CA ALA A 101 11.72 -1.03 2.94
C ALA A 101 12.10 0.00 4.00
N ILE A 102 13.39 0.29 4.19
CA ILE A 102 13.86 1.36 5.10
C ILE A 102 13.47 2.75 4.57
N ALA A 103 13.46 2.93 3.26
CA ALA A 103 13.10 4.17 2.59
C ALA A 103 11.57 4.38 2.46
N TRP A 104 10.76 3.48 2.99
CA TRP A 104 9.30 3.51 2.94
C TRP A 104 8.73 4.63 3.83
N LEU A 105 7.92 5.50 3.24
CA LEU A 105 7.17 6.53 3.93
C LEU A 105 5.67 6.31 3.66
N GLY A 106 4.97 5.74 4.63
CA GLY A 106 3.56 5.36 4.49
C GLY A 106 2.60 6.54 4.44
N GLU A 107 1.37 6.27 3.97
CA GLU A 107 0.31 7.27 3.83
C GLU A 107 0.06 8.06 5.12
N GLU A 108 0.09 7.40 6.28
CA GLU A 108 -0.18 8.02 7.59
C GLU A 108 0.81 9.13 7.95
N MET A 109 2.02 9.06 7.42
CA MET A 109 3.04 10.10 7.61
C MET A 109 2.84 11.29 6.69
N LEU A 110 2.16 11.10 5.57
CA LEU A 110 2.01 12.07 4.48
C LEU A 110 0.67 12.78 4.48
N ALA A 111 -0.37 12.16 5.02
CA ALA A 111 -1.75 12.64 4.92
C ALA A 111 -1.93 14.10 5.41
N HIS A 112 -1.16 14.53 6.42
CA HIS A 112 -1.24 15.88 6.96
C HIS A 112 -0.60 16.95 6.06
N THR A 113 0.35 16.57 5.19
CA THR A 113 1.02 17.51 4.26
C THR A 113 0.36 17.52 2.89
N ARG A 114 -0.56 16.60 2.62
CA ARG A 114 -1.19 16.37 1.31
C ARG A 114 -2.72 16.51 1.34
N VAL A 115 -3.21 17.42 2.17
CA VAL A 115 -4.66 17.70 2.26
C VAL A 115 -5.21 18.06 0.88
N GLY A 116 -6.25 17.35 0.43
CA GLY A 116 -6.89 17.54 -0.88
C GLY A 116 -6.11 16.98 -2.08
N GLN A 117 -5.01 16.26 -1.85
CA GLN A 117 -4.26 15.55 -2.91
C GLN A 117 -4.43 14.03 -2.76
N LYS A 118 -4.29 13.30 -3.87
CA LYS A 118 -4.17 11.84 -3.79
C LYS A 118 -2.96 11.46 -2.95
N CYS A 119 -3.19 10.64 -1.93
CA CYS A 119 -2.14 10.07 -1.12
C CYS A 119 -1.99 8.61 -1.51
N PRO A 120 -0.87 8.19 -2.06
CA PRO A 120 -0.61 6.79 -2.32
C PRO A 120 -0.34 6.05 -1.01
N ASP A 121 -0.32 4.72 -1.05
CA ASP A 121 -0.05 3.89 0.12
C ASP A 121 1.34 4.15 0.70
N ALA A 122 2.33 4.38 -0.17
CA ALA A 122 3.65 4.84 0.26
C ALA A 122 4.43 5.59 -0.81
N PHE A 123 5.37 6.40 -0.34
CA PHE A 123 6.51 6.87 -1.11
C PHE A 123 7.78 6.15 -0.68
N ILE A 124 8.67 5.93 -1.64
CA ILE A 124 10.05 5.57 -1.37
C ILE A 124 10.86 6.86 -1.47
N VAL A 125 11.56 7.21 -0.42
CA VAL A 125 12.37 8.43 -0.36
C VAL A 125 13.85 8.09 -0.46
N ASP A 126 14.62 8.96 -1.09
CA ASP A 126 16.07 8.84 -1.14
C ASP A 126 16.74 9.43 0.11
N ASP A 127 18.07 9.37 0.15
CA ASP A 127 18.87 9.87 1.27
C ASP A 127 18.75 11.40 1.47
N THR A 128 18.20 12.12 0.50
CA THR A 128 17.91 13.57 0.59
C THR A 128 16.51 13.87 1.11
N GLY A 129 15.67 12.83 1.28
CA GLY A 129 14.25 12.93 1.61
C GLY A 129 13.38 13.25 0.39
N SER A 130 13.92 13.19 -0.83
CA SER A 130 13.16 13.37 -2.07
C SER A 130 12.47 12.08 -2.47
N VAL A 131 11.24 12.19 -3.03
CA VAL A 131 10.49 11.03 -3.49
C VAL A 131 11.16 10.43 -4.73
N SER A 132 11.58 9.19 -4.65
CA SER A 132 12.20 8.43 -5.75
C SER A 132 11.23 7.52 -6.49
N SER A 133 10.19 7.03 -5.80
CA SER A 133 9.12 6.25 -6.41
C SER A 133 7.87 6.17 -5.53
N VAL A 134 6.79 5.67 -6.10
CA VAL A 134 5.48 5.53 -5.46
C VAL A 134 5.10 4.05 -5.40
N ILE A 135 4.52 3.62 -4.30
CA ILE A 135 3.95 2.28 -4.11
C ILE A 135 2.46 2.39 -3.88
N GLU A 136 1.69 1.59 -4.59
CA GLU A 136 0.23 1.51 -4.46
C GLU A 136 -0.23 0.06 -4.51
N PHE A 137 -1.15 -0.31 -3.63
CA PHE A 137 -1.83 -1.61 -3.66
C PHE A 137 -3.11 -1.51 -4.49
N GLY A 138 -3.10 -2.08 -5.70
CA GLY A 138 -4.22 -2.00 -6.64
C GLY A 138 -5.52 -2.65 -6.15
N GLY A 139 -5.41 -3.67 -5.31
CA GLY A 139 -6.58 -4.27 -4.66
C GLY A 139 -7.73 -4.58 -5.62
N ASP A 140 -8.90 -4.04 -5.32
CA ASP A 140 -10.12 -4.14 -6.15
C ASP A 140 -10.33 -2.88 -7.02
N TYR A 141 -9.25 -2.21 -7.44
CA TYR A 141 -9.30 -1.00 -8.26
C TYR A 141 -9.91 -1.28 -9.62
N ASP A 142 -10.79 -0.38 -10.07
CA ASP A 142 -11.28 -0.35 -11.43
C ASP A 142 -10.30 0.39 -12.37
N ARG A 143 -10.61 0.34 -13.67
CA ARG A 143 -9.83 1.01 -14.71
C ARG A 143 -9.62 2.50 -14.42
N ASN A 144 -10.67 3.20 -14.02
CA ASN A 144 -10.63 4.65 -13.84
C ASN A 144 -9.70 5.01 -12.67
N ARG A 145 -9.77 4.27 -11.57
CA ARG A 145 -8.92 4.50 -10.40
C ARG A 145 -7.44 4.24 -10.69
N ILE A 146 -7.14 3.20 -11.47
CA ILE A 146 -5.76 2.93 -11.91
C ILE A 146 -5.25 4.03 -12.85
N GLN A 147 -6.09 4.46 -13.80
CA GLN A 147 -5.74 5.55 -14.71
C GLN A 147 -5.47 6.85 -13.95
N GLU A 148 -6.36 7.24 -13.04
CA GLU A 148 -6.17 8.43 -12.22
C GLU A 148 -4.91 8.40 -11.35
N PHE A 149 -4.54 7.20 -10.84
CA PHE A 149 -3.29 7.01 -10.11
C PHE A 149 -2.09 7.19 -11.05
N HIS A 150 -2.12 6.58 -12.24
CA HIS A 150 -1.10 6.75 -13.26
C HIS A 150 -0.93 8.22 -13.67
N ASP A 151 -2.03 8.91 -14.02
CA ASP A 151 -2.02 10.30 -14.45
C ASP A 151 -1.44 11.23 -13.37
N ASP A 152 -1.68 10.93 -12.08
CA ASP A 152 -1.08 11.68 -10.98
C ASP A 152 0.43 11.46 -10.91
N CYS A 153 0.89 10.22 -11.03
CA CYS A 153 2.32 9.90 -11.02
C CYS A 153 3.05 10.47 -12.25
N GLU A 154 2.45 10.35 -13.44
CA GLU A 154 3.00 10.88 -14.69
C GLU A 154 3.16 12.41 -14.62
N ARG A 155 2.09 13.14 -14.22
CA ARG A 155 2.11 14.58 -14.06
C ARG A 155 3.19 15.06 -13.09
N ARG A 156 3.49 14.26 -12.08
CA ARG A 156 4.52 14.55 -11.07
C ARG A 156 5.89 14.01 -11.45
N ASN A 157 6.01 13.38 -12.61
CA ASN A 157 7.24 12.75 -13.10
C ASN A 157 7.81 11.72 -12.09
N LEU A 158 6.95 10.93 -11.47
CA LEU A 158 7.31 9.92 -10.46
C LEU A 158 7.15 8.50 -11.00
N PRO A 159 8.19 7.68 -10.94
CA PRO A 159 8.04 6.26 -11.19
C PRO A 159 7.16 5.62 -10.11
N TYR A 160 6.48 4.53 -10.45
CA TYR A 160 5.64 3.83 -9.49
C TYR A 160 5.66 2.31 -9.66
N GLN A 161 5.23 1.62 -8.61
CA GLN A 161 4.85 0.22 -8.63
C GLN A 161 3.40 0.08 -8.16
N LEU A 162 2.58 -0.59 -8.95
CA LEU A 162 1.25 -1.06 -8.57
C LEU A 162 1.33 -2.55 -8.25
N TRP A 163 0.87 -2.93 -7.08
CA TRP A 163 0.95 -4.29 -6.53
C TRP A 163 -0.42 -4.99 -6.50
#